data_b6b686480d538fc4962605142197541b
#
_entry.id   b6b686480d538fc4962605142197541b
#
_cell.length_a   1.000
_cell.length_b   1.000
_cell.length_c   1.000
_cell.angle_alpha   90.00
_cell.angle_beta   90.00
_cell.angle_gamma   90.00
#
_symmetry.space_group_name_H-M   'P 1'
#
loop_
_entity.id
_entity.type
_entity.pdbx_description
1 polymer ?
#
loop_
_entity_poly.entity_id
_entity_poly.type
_entity_poly.pdbx_seq_one_letter_code
_entity_poly.pdbx_strand_id
1 'polypeptide(L)'
;MRVVSGTARGCKLQPVPGMNTRPTTDRVKENVFNLIQDHVRGAEVLDLFAGTGQLGIEALSRGAAHCDFVEHNKAAYGIVSKNVEGARVKGKAAIHRTEAA
;
A
#
# COMPACT_ATOMS: atom_id res chain seq x y z
N MET A 1 -8.34 -3.23 8.24
CA MET A 1 -7.05 -3.65 7.66
C MET A 1 -5.91 -2.85 8.28
N ARG A 2 -4.73 -3.41 8.29
CA ARG A 2 -3.58 -2.80 8.97
C ARG A 2 -2.28 -3.23 8.32
N VAL A 3 -1.20 -2.51 8.64
CA VAL A 3 0.15 -2.92 8.29
C VAL A 3 0.58 -4.06 9.22
N VAL A 4 1.10 -5.13 8.64
CA VAL A 4 1.41 -6.37 9.39
C VAL A 4 2.82 -6.33 9.97
N SER A 5 3.78 -5.81 9.25
CA SER A 5 5.19 -5.84 9.66
C SER A 5 5.95 -4.60 9.24
N GLY A 6 7.12 -4.39 9.82
CA GLY A 6 8.03 -3.31 9.47
C GLY A 6 7.84 -2.05 10.30
N THR A 7 8.30 -0.92 9.76
CA THR A 7 8.33 0.37 10.48
C THR A 7 6.95 0.90 10.82
N ALA A 8 5.94 0.57 10.02
CA ALA A 8 4.55 1.01 10.24
C ALA A 8 3.67 -0.10 10.82
N ARG A 9 4.25 -1.15 11.37
CA ARG A 9 3.52 -2.27 11.95
C ARG A 9 2.41 -1.80 12.89
N GLY A 10 1.21 -2.36 12.71
CA GLY A 10 0.05 -2.05 13.53
C GLY A 10 -0.73 -0.81 13.10
N CYS A 11 -0.21 -0.04 12.14
CA CYS A 11 -0.91 1.13 11.63
C CYS A 11 -2.21 0.70 10.94
N LYS A 12 -3.33 1.31 11.34
CA LYS A 12 -4.62 1.04 10.73
C LYS A 12 -4.74 1.76 9.39
N LEU A 13 -5.25 1.07 8.39
CA LEU A 13 -5.47 1.61 7.06
C LEU A 13 -6.98 1.74 6.83
N GLN A 14 -7.38 2.86 6.22
CA GLN A 14 -8.77 3.14 5.95
C GLN A 14 -9.24 2.41 4.68
N PRO A 15 -10.44 1.82 4.69
CA PRO A 15 -11.03 1.25 3.49
C PRO A 15 -11.58 2.35 2.58
N VAL A 16 -11.80 2.02 1.31
CA VAL A 16 -12.45 2.94 0.37
C VAL A 16 -13.97 2.81 0.56
N PRO A 17 -14.68 3.88 0.94
CA PRO A 17 -16.12 3.82 1.14
C PRO A 17 -16.85 3.43 -0.15
N GLY A 18 -17.82 2.54 -0.04
CA GLY A 18 -18.64 2.12 -1.17
C GLY A 18 -17.99 1.15 -2.14
N MET A 19 -16.72 0.81 -1.96
CA MET A 19 -16.09 -0.21 -2.78
C MET A 19 -16.34 -1.59 -2.17
N ASN A 20 -16.92 -2.46 -2.97
CA ASN A 20 -17.30 -3.81 -2.55
C ASN A 20 -16.17 -4.81 -2.83
N THR A 21 -14.97 -4.48 -2.39
CA THR A 21 -13.81 -5.34 -2.56
C THR A 21 -13.44 -5.98 -1.23
N ARG A 22 -13.11 -7.26 -1.27
CA ARG A 22 -12.58 -7.93 -0.08
C ARG A 22 -11.17 -7.41 0.17
N PRO A 23 -10.88 -6.89 1.36
CA PRO A 23 -9.52 -6.54 1.69
C PRO A 23 -8.65 -7.79 1.75
N THR A 24 -7.41 -7.66 1.33
CA THR A 24 -6.43 -8.72 1.50
C THR A 24 -6.21 -8.95 3.00
N THR A 25 -6.38 -10.17 3.45
CA THR A 25 -6.23 -10.50 4.88
C THR A 25 -4.78 -10.38 5.32
N ASP A 26 -4.56 -10.18 6.62
CA ASP A 26 -3.22 -10.14 7.20
C ASP A 26 -2.43 -11.39 6.87
N ARG A 27 -3.09 -12.55 6.92
CA ARG A 27 -2.43 -13.83 6.63
C ARG A 27 -1.96 -13.92 5.18
N VAL A 28 -2.78 -13.47 4.24
CA VAL A 28 -2.42 -13.49 2.82
C VAL A 28 -1.26 -12.53 2.57
N LYS A 29 -1.33 -11.32 3.13
CA LYS A 29 -0.23 -10.35 3.03
C LYS A 29 1.07 -10.94 3.58
N GLU A 30 1.01 -11.52 4.76
CA GLU A 30 2.17 -12.11 5.39
C GLU A 30 2.77 -13.23 4.54
N ASN A 31 1.94 -14.12 4.00
CA ASN A 31 2.41 -15.20 3.14
C ASN A 31 3.07 -14.68 1.87
N VAL A 32 2.45 -13.69 1.20
CA VAL A 32 3.00 -13.11 -0.03
C VAL A 32 4.35 -12.44 0.26
N PHE A 33 4.43 -11.62 1.29
CA PHE A 33 5.66 -10.90 1.61
C PHE A 33 6.75 -11.82 2.13
N ASN A 34 6.40 -12.91 2.80
CA ASN A 34 7.39 -13.91 3.18
C ASN A 34 8.03 -14.58 1.97
N LEU A 35 7.24 -14.81 0.91
CA LEU A 35 7.76 -15.40 -0.33
C LEU A 35 8.74 -14.47 -1.04
N ILE A 36 8.53 -13.16 -0.97
CA ILE A 36 9.31 -12.17 -1.70
C ILE A 36 10.23 -11.34 -0.82
N GLN A 37 10.38 -11.71 0.45
CA GLN A 37 11.07 -10.88 1.45
C GLN A 37 12.48 -10.45 1.04
N ASP A 38 13.20 -11.30 0.32
CA ASP A 38 14.57 -11.01 -0.12
C ASP A 38 14.61 -9.96 -1.22
N HIS A 39 13.47 -9.65 -1.83
CA HIS A 39 13.34 -8.69 -2.93
C HIS A 39 12.65 -7.39 -2.52
N VAL A 40 12.18 -7.28 -1.29
CA VAL A 40 11.42 -6.10 -0.85
C VAL A 40 12.32 -4.98 -0.37
N ARG A 41 13.32 -5.30 0.46
CA ARG A 41 14.19 -4.28 1.02
C ARG A 41 14.97 -3.57 -0.08
N GLY A 42 14.85 -2.24 -0.13
CA GLY A 42 15.51 -1.42 -1.14
C GLY A 42 14.83 -1.45 -2.52
N ALA A 43 13.72 -2.16 -2.67
CA ALA A 43 13.05 -2.29 -3.95
C ALA A 43 12.31 -1.01 -4.35
N GLU A 44 12.20 -0.82 -5.66
CA GLU A 44 11.26 0.14 -6.24
C GLU A 44 9.99 -0.62 -6.60
N VAL A 45 8.86 -0.17 -6.08
CA VAL A 45 7.58 -0.86 -6.19
C VAL A 45 6.60 -0.06 -7.01
N LEU A 46 5.81 -0.74 -7.83
CA LEU A 46 4.71 -0.16 -8.58
C LEU A 46 3.43 -0.87 -8.14
N ASP A 47 2.51 -0.10 -7.55
CA ASP A 47 1.22 -0.60 -7.10
C ASP A 47 0.12 -0.09 -8.04
N LEU A 48 -0.18 -0.85 -9.07
CA LEU A 48 -1.24 -0.53 -10.04
C LEU A 48 -2.60 -0.83 -9.42
N PHE A 49 -3.56 0.07 -9.63
CA PHE A 49 -4.91 -0.05 -9.06
C PHE A 49 -4.85 -0.17 -7.54
N ALA A 50 -4.15 0.78 -6.94
CA ALA A 50 -3.75 0.70 -5.54
C ALA A 50 -4.91 0.54 -4.55
N GLY A 51 -6.11 1.04 -4.87
CA GLY A 51 -7.25 0.97 -3.97
C GLY A 51 -6.98 1.69 -2.66
N THR A 52 -6.79 0.93 -1.57
CA THR A 52 -6.44 1.50 -0.27
C THR A 52 -4.96 1.79 -0.12
N GLY A 53 -4.13 1.29 -1.04
CA GLY A 53 -2.68 1.37 -0.95
C GLY A 53 -2.05 0.34 -0.03
N GLN A 54 -2.82 -0.61 0.49
CA GLN A 54 -2.33 -1.52 1.52
C GLN A 54 -1.11 -2.34 1.12
N LEU A 55 -1.03 -2.80 -0.13
CA LEU A 55 0.11 -3.62 -0.56
C LEU A 55 1.39 -2.80 -0.71
N GLY A 56 1.30 -1.63 -1.34
CA GLY A 56 2.45 -0.74 -1.47
C GLY A 56 2.94 -0.21 -0.13
N ILE A 57 2.02 0.14 0.76
CA ILE A 57 2.36 0.59 2.12
C ILE A 57 3.04 -0.54 2.90
N GLU A 58 2.54 -1.76 2.78
CA GLU A 58 3.18 -2.92 3.41
C GLU A 58 4.62 -3.07 2.92
N ALA A 59 4.85 -2.96 1.61
CA ALA A 59 6.19 -3.03 1.05
C ALA A 59 7.10 -1.93 1.59
N LEU A 60 6.62 -0.69 1.64
CA LEU A 60 7.39 0.43 2.20
C LEU A 60 7.70 0.22 3.67
N SER A 61 6.74 -0.27 4.43
CA SER A 61 6.92 -0.59 5.85
C SER A 61 8.01 -1.64 6.06
N ARG A 62 8.15 -2.58 5.13
CA ARG A 62 9.14 -3.67 5.20
C ARG A 62 10.48 -3.28 4.59
N GLY A 63 10.66 -2.04 4.18
CA GLY A 63 11.97 -1.53 3.75
C GLY A 63 12.14 -1.28 2.27
N ALA A 64 11.07 -1.31 1.46
CA ALA A 64 11.16 -0.88 0.07
C ALA A 64 11.63 0.57 0.01
N ALA A 65 12.41 0.89 -1.01
CA ALA A 65 12.99 2.22 -1.16
C ALA A 65 11.96 3.25 -1.62
N HIS A 66 11.04 2.84 -2.47
CA HIS A 66 10.04 3.73 -3.06
C HIS A 66 8.86 2.91 -3.59
N CYS A 67 7.67 3.52 -3.56
CA CYS A 67 6.50 2.96 -4.19
C CYS A 67 5.75 4.03 -4.97
N ASP A 68 5.46 3.75 -6.24
CA ASP A 68 4.52 4.51 -7.04
C ASP A 68 3.15 3.85 -6.96
N PHE A 69 2.20 4.58 -6.40
CA PHE A 69 0.80 4.13 -6.33
C PHE A 69 0.05 4.74 -7.51
N VAL A 70 -0.66 3.93 -8.26
CA VAL A 70 -1.46 4.39 -9.38
C VAL A 70 -2.93 4.06 -9.13
N GLU A 71 -3.78 5.07 -9.11
CA GLU A 71 -5.20 4.90 -8.88
C GLU A 71 -6.00 5.93 -9.68
N HIS A 72 -6.98 5.47 -10.45
CA HIS A 72 -7.81 6.36 -11.27
C HIS A 72 -9.07 6.84 -10.54
N ASN A 73 -9.55 6.08 -9.58
CA ASN A 73 -10.77 6.41 -8.82
C ASN A 73 -10.48 7.53 -7.83
N LYS A 74 -11.23 8.63 -7.91
CA LYS A 74 -11.01 9.81 -7.07
C LYS A 74 -11.11 9.49 -5.58
N ALA A 75 -12.11 8.72 -5.17
CA ALA A 75 -12.30 8.37 -3.76
C ALA A 75 -11.17 7.48 -3.26
N ALA A 76 -10.76 6.49 -4.05
CA ALA A 76 -9.65 5.62 -3.72
C ALA A 76 -8.33 6.38 -3.65
N TYR A 77 -8.09 7.29 -4.58
CA TYR A 77 -6.90 8.16 -4.56
C TYR A 77 -6.79 8.93 -3.23
N GLY A 78 -7.89 9.51 -2.77
CA GLY A 78 -7.92 10.23 -1.49
C GLY A 78 -7.59 9.30 -0.31
N ILE A 79 -8.09 8.08 -0.34
CA ILE A 79 -7.83 7.10 0.73
C ILE A 79 -6.37 6.63 0.72
N VAL A 80 -5.80 6.37 -0.46
CA VAL A 80 -4.37 6.03 -0.56
C VAL A 80 -3.52 7.14 0.06
N SER A 81 -3.83 8.40 -0.27
CA SER A 81 -3.10 9.55 0.27
C SER A 81 -3.17 9.60 1.78
N LYS A 82 -4.35 9.39 2.36
CA LYS A 82 -4.52 9.37 3.81
C LYS A 82 -3.78 8.20 4.47
N ASN A 83 -3.84 7.02 3.87
CA ASN A 83 -3.18 5.85 4.40
C ASN A 83 -1.66 5.97 4.36
N VAL A 84 -1.11 6.50 3.26
CA VAL A 84 0.33 6.76 3.13
C VAL A 84 0.80 7.76 4.19
N GLU A 85 0.04 8.82 4.40
CA GLU A 85 0.37 9.82 5.41
C GLU A 85 0.27 9.23 6.82
N GLY A 86 -0.80 8.49 7.11
CA GLY A 86 -1.00 7.86 8.41
C GLY A 86 0.08 6.83 8.75
N ALA A 87 0.58 6.11 7.76
CA ALA A 87 1.66 5.13 7.94
C ALA A 87 3.05 5.78 7.96
N ARG A 88 3.14 7.08 7.74
CA ARG A 88 4.40 7.85 7.75
C ARG A 88 5.41 7.39 6.70
N VAL A 89 4.91 6.98 5.54
CA VAL A 89 5.77 6.54 4.43
C VAL A 89 5.70 7.50 3.24
N LYS A 90 5.16 8.70 3.45
CA LYS A 90 4.98 9.71 2.40
C LYS A 90 6.28 10.07 1.67
N GLY A 91 7.38 10.13 2.39
CA GLY A 91 8.69 10.45 1.80
C GLY A 91 9.21 9.41 0.82
N LYS A 92 8.61 8.22 0.81
CA LYS A 92 9.00 7.12 -0.07
C LYS A 92 7.88 6.76 -1.06
N ALA A 93 6.85 7.58 -1.15
CA ALA A 93 5.68 7.30 -1.96
C ALA A 93 5.40 8.42 -2.95
N ALA A 94 5.00 8.04 -4.15
CA ALA A 94 4.42 8.95 -5.12
C ALA A 94 3.04 8.40 -5.47
N ILE A 95 2.03 9.25 -5.48
CA ILE A 95 0.65 8.83 -5.72
C ILE A 95 0.17 9.50 -6.99
N HIS A 96 -0.20 8.69 -7.98
CA HIS A 96 -0.61 9.15 -9.29
C HIS A 96 -2.08 8.87 -9.50
N ARG A 97 -2.83 9.92 -9.84
CA ARG A 97 -4.22 9.77 -10.23
C ARG A 97 -4.29 9.81 -11.75
N THR A 98 -4.28 8.64 -12.35
CA THR A 98 -4.34 8.51 -13.79
C THR A 98 -5.01 7.20 -14.17
N GLU A 99 -5.56 7.15 -15.38
CA GLU A 99 -6.07 5.89 -15.91
C GLU A 99 -4.88 5.03 -16.33
N ALA A 100 -4.72 3.91 -15.65
CA ALA A 100 -3.82 2.87 -16.09
C ALA A 100 -4.55 2.13 -17.20
N ALA A 101 -4.22 2.46 -18.41
CA ALA A 101 -4.88 1.88 -19.57
C ALA A 101 -4.69 0.36 -19.62
#